data_8ed2c92eeb03469d4abc3cfab4943f0d
#
_entry.id   8ed2c92eeb03469d4abc3cfab4943f0d
#
_cell.length_a   1.000
_cell.length_b   1.000
_cell.length_c   1.000
_cell.angle_alpha   90.00
_cell.angle_beta   90.00
_cell.angle_gamma   90.00
#
_symmetry.space_group_name_H-M   'P 1'
#
loop_
_entity.id
_entity.type
_entity.pdbx_description
1 polymer ?
#
loop_
_entity_poly.entity_id
_entity_poly.type
_entity_poly.pdbx_seq_one_letter_code
_entity_poly.pdbx_strand_id
1 'polypeptide(L)'
;MALWKPDPTFYPSPRMAMQAPPETLAYVAAFNPTPDGRPDAMTVVDLAPDSPSYGQLVGEVRMPHAGDELHHFGWNACSSALCPYAPHPHIERRYLVVPGLRSSRIHIIDIKPDPRSPKLVKTIEPEDVFKRAPYSRFHTIHCGPEGIYISALGAQNGDGPGGIFLLDHFSFDVLGQWEMDRGPQYLAYDFWWHLAHDTMITSEWGTPNMIENGLVPELLLNGKYGRHVHVWDLRRRRHVQALDLGPEQQLVLELRGAHDPTKTYGFVGVVISLKDLSSSIWLWHRDNGEWKIRKVIEIPAEPADPEYLPPLLQGFKTVPPLVTDINLSLDDRWLYVSCWGTGELRQYDVSDPFNPKLTGSVHLGGIVRRT
;
A
#
# COMPACT_ATOMS: atom_id res chain seq x y z
N MET A 1 20.66 -36.46 -8.48
CA MET A 1 19.79 -35.51 -7.72
C MET A 1 19.54 -34.34 -8.65
N ALA A 2 18.28 -33.99 -8.93
CA ALA A 2 17.96 -32.76 -9.62
C ALA A 2 18.32 -31.60 -8.65
N LEU A 3 19.06 -30.61 -9.14
CA LEU A 3 19.32 -29.39 -8.37
C LEU A 3 18.01 -28.64 -8.19
N TRP A 4 17.70 -28.28 -6.95
CA TRP A 4 16.56 -27.42 -6.66
C TRP A 4 16.77 -26.04 -7.30
N LYS A 5 15.70 -25.47 -7.87
CA LYS A 5 15.70 -24.15 -8.49
C LYS A 5 14.48 -23.37 -8.01
N PRO A 6 14.60 -22.04 -7.82
CA PRO A 6 13.43 -21.17 -7.63
C PRO A 6 12.46 -21.30 -8.83
N ASP A 7 11.18 -21.05 -8.57
CA ASP A 7 10.23 -20.86 -9.65
C ASP A 7 10.66 -19.65 -10.49
N PRO A 8 10.64 -19.73 -11.83
CA PRO A 8 11.10 -18.64 -12.70
C PRO A 8 10.27 -17.36 -12.59
N THR A 9 9.04 -17.43 -12.05
CA THR A 9 8.18 -16.27 -11.83
C THR A 9 8.38 -15.61 -10.47
N PHE A 10 9.15 -16.26 -9.59
CA PHE A 10 9.46 -15.77 -8.26
C PHE A 10 10.80 -15.04 -8.27
N TYR A 11 10.84 -13.80 -7.79
CA TYR A 11 12.06 -13.00 -7.73
C TYR A 11 12.58 -12.91 -6.29
N PRO A 12 13.45 -13.84 -5.84
CA PRO A 12 13.89 -13.91 -4.44
C PRO A 12 14.89 -12.82 -4.04
N SER A 13 15.24 -11.92 -4.92
CA SER A 13 16.08 -10.76 -4.61
C SER A 13 15.82 -9.59 -5.56
N PRO A 14 16.03 -8.33 -5.13
CA PRO A 14 15.93 -7.14 -6.00
C PRO A 14 16.79 -7.25 -7.25
N ARG A 15 18.01 -7.80 -7.09
CA ARG A 15 18.94 -8.01 -8.19
C ARG A 15 18.36 -8.96 -9.27
N MET A 16 17.67 -10.00 -8.85
CA MET A 16 17.02 -10.93 -9.81
C MET A 16 15.82 -10.27 -10.47
N ALA A 17 15.03 -9.51 -9.73
CA ALA A 17 13.90 -8.76 -10.30
C ALA A 17 14.38 -7.74 -11.35
N MET A 18 15.47 -7.02 -11.10
CA MET A 18 16.05 -6.07 -12.07
C MET A 18 16.60 -6.75 -13.34
N GLN A 19 16.95 -8.04 -13.27
CA GLN A 19 17.43 -8.82 -14.42
C GLN A 19 16.30 -9.52 -15.17
N ALA A 20 15.07 -9.50 -14.65
CA ALA A 20 13.93 -10.08 -15.34
C ALA A 20 13.59 -9.29 -16.62
N PRO A 21 13.02 -9.94 -17.64
CA PRO A 21 12.50 -9.21 -18.79
C PRO A 21 11.48 -8.15 -18.38
N PRO A 22 11.39 -7.00 -19.08
CA PRO A 22 10.35 -6.01 -18.84
C PRO A 22 8.96 -6.64 -18.92
N GLU A 23 8.10 -6.25 -17.99
CA GLU A 23 6.69 -6.65 -18.03
C GLU A 23 5.99 -5.99 -19.22
N THR A 24 5.16 -6.73 -19.91
CA THR A 24 4.42 -6.26 -21.08
C THR A 24 2.94 -6.02 -20.82
N LEU A 25 2.47 -6.30 -19.61
CA LEU A 25 1.10 -6.08 -19.17
C LEU A 25 1.10 -5.42 -17.79
N ALA A 26 0.13 -4.55 -17.55
CA ALA A 26 -0.22 -4.08 -16.21
C ALA A 26 -1.63 -4.53 -15.84
N TYR A 27 -1.81 -4.94 -14.59
CA TYR A 27 -3.13 -5.17 -14.01
C TYR A 27 -3.52 -3.94 -13.20
N VAL A 28 -4.72 -3.43 -13.41
CA VAL A 28 -5.20 -2.20 -12.80
C VAL A 28 -6.58 -2.45 -12.17
N ALA A 29 -6.71 -2.18 -10.88
CA ALA A 29 -7.99 -2.19 -10.20
C ALA A 29 -8.83 -0.99 -10.68
N ALA A 30 -10.01 -1.27 -11.20
CA ALA A 30 -10.96 -0.28 -11.69
C ALA A 30 -12.25 -0.39 -10.88
N PHE A 31 -12.39 0.43 -9.85
CA PHE A 31 -13.61 0.49 -9.08
C PHE A 31 -14.66 1.39 -9.73
N ASN A 32 -15.91 1.06 -9.53
CA ASN A 32 -17.04 1.84 -10.04
C ASN A 32 -17.58 2.79 -8.95
N PRO A 33 -17.32 4.10 -9.05
CA PRO A 33 -17.77 5.05 -8.05
C PRO A 33 -19.26 5.40 -8.17
N THR A 34 -19.95 4.87 -9.19
CA THR A 34 -21.35 5.21 -9.46
C THR A 34 -22.31 4.21 -8.83
N PRO A 35 -23.48 4.64 -8.33
CA PRO A 35 -24.46 3.75 -7.73
C PRO A 35 -25.32 2.98 -8.76
N ASP A 36 -24.78 2.71 -9.95
CA ASP A 36 -25.52 2.05 -11.05
C ASP A 36 -25.52 0.51 -10.95
N GLY A 37 -24.96 -0.04 -9.89
CA GLY A 37 -24.96 -1.48 -9.63
C GLY A 37 -23.96 -2.28 -10.44
N ARG A 38 -23.09 -1.64 -11.26
CA ARG A 38 -22.03 -2.34 -11.99
C ARG A 38 -20.92 -2.76 -11.04
N PRO A 39 -20.45 -4.02 -11.12
CA PRO A 39 -19.31 -4.46 -10.35
C PRO A 39 -18.00 -3.76 -10.77
N ASP A 40 -17.07 -3.71 -9.84
CA ASP A 40 -15.67 -3.38 -10.10
C ASP A 40 -15.01 -4.42 -11.02
N ALA A 41 -13.85 -4.07 -11.58
CA ALA A 41 -13.10 -4.96 -12.44
C ALA A 41 -11.59 -4.87 -12.18
N MET A 42 -10.88 -5.98 -12.40
CA MET A 42 -9.45 -5.94 -12.68
C MET A 42 -9.29 -5.84 -14.19
N THR A 43 -8.62 -4.80 -14.65
CA THR A 43 -8.36 -4.54 -16.06
C THR A 43 -6.92 -4.88 -16.42
N VAL A 44 -6.69 -5.18 -17.69
CA VAL A 44 -5.37 -5.50 -18.24
C VAL A 44 -4.99 -4.45 -19.28
N VAL A 45 -3.86 -3.79 -19.08
CA VAL A 45 -3.32 -2.77 -19.99
C VAL A 45 -2.09 -3.32 -20.69
N ASP A 46 -2.00 -3.15 -22.01
CA ASP A 46 -0.82 -3.51 -22.80
C ASP A 46 0.28 -2.46 -22.61
N LEU A 47 1.44 -2.90 -22.12
CA LEU A 47 2.63 -2.08 -21.89
C LEU A 47 3.78 -2.39 -22.86
N ALA A 48 3.61 -3.30 -23.81
CA ALA A 48 4.66 -3.60 -24.78
C ALA A 48 4.86 -2.39 -25.71
N PRO A 49 6.03 -1.72 -25.73
CA PRO A 49 6.22 -0.46 -26.46
C PRO A 49 5.96 -0.55 -27.97
N ASP A 50 6.22 -1.73 -28.56
CA ASP A 50 6.08 -1.97 -30.01
C ASP A 50 4.71 -2.58 -30.36
N SER A 51 3.82 -2.74 -29.39
CA SER A 51 2.48 -3.28 -29.61
C SER A 51 1.54 -2.24 -30.21
N PRO A 52 0.69 -2.59 -31.19
CA PRO A 52 -0.33 -1.69 -31.71
C PRO A 52 -1.40 -1.34 -30.66
N SER A 53 -1.49 -2.12 -29.58
CA SER A 53 -2.39 -1.88 -28.44
C SER A 53 -1.69 -1.26 -27.22
N TYR A 54 -0.47 -0.70 -27.39
CA TYR A 54 0.24 -0.05 -26.29
C TYR A 54 -0.64 1.00 -25.61
N GLY A 55 -0.74 0.93 -24.27
CA GLY A 55 -1.56 1.83 -23.45
C GLY A 55 -3.07 1.56 -23.53
N GLN A 56 -3.52 0.54 -24.25
CA GLN A 56 -4.94 0.21 -24.36
C GLN A 56 -5.35 -0.89 -23.37
N LEU A 57 -6.62 -0.89 -23.00
CA LEU A 57 -7.23 -2.02 -22.30
C LEU A 57 -7.35 -3.21 -23.25
N VAL A 58 -6.75 -4.32 -22.88
CA VAL A 58 -6.72 -5.56 -23.67
C VAL A 58 -7.43 -6.73 -23.01
N GLY A 59 -7.91 -6.54 -21.79
CA GLY A 59 -8.70 -7.53 -21.07
C GLY A 59 -9.29 -6.97 -19.79
N GLU A 60 -10.25 -7.70 -19.23
CA GLU A 60 -10.84 -7.42 -17.93
C GLU A 60 -11.42 -8.68 -17.30
N VAL A 61 -11.51 -8.69 -15.98
CA VAL A 61 -12.36 -9.61 -15.21
C VAL A 61 -13.17 -8.82 -14.22
N ARG A 62 -14.51 -8.92 -14.32
CA ARG A 62 -15.44 -8.23 -13.41
C ARG A 62 -15.66 -9.06 -12.15
N MET A 63 -15.79 -8.37 -11.04
CA MET A 63 -16.14 -9.01 -9.77
C MET A 63 -17.60 -9.48 -9.80
N PRO A 64 -17.96 -10.49 -8.99
CA PRO A 64 -19.32 -11.03 -9.00
C PRO A 64 -20.36 -10.10 -8.34
N HIS A 65 -19.91 -9.15 -7.52
CA HIS A 65 -20.76 -8.24 -6.75
C HIS A 65 -20.37 -6.80 -6.97
N ALA A 66 -21.33 -5.89 -6.91
CA ALA A 66 -21.10 -4.45 -6.91
C ALA A 66 -20.72 -3.96 -5.49
N GLY A 67 -20.03 -2.83 -5.43
CA GLY A 67 -19.70 -2.14 -4.18
C GLY A 67 -18.55 -2.75 -3.39
N ASP A 68 -17.65 -3.46 -4.06
CA ASP A 68 -16.43 -3.98 -3.45
C ASP A 68 -15.42 -2.87 -3.11
N GLU A 69 -15.29 -1.86 -3.98
CA GLU A 69 -14.23 -0.85 -3.92
C GLU A 69 -12.85 -1.51 -3.93
N LEU A 70 -12.51 -2.11 -5.09
CA LEU A 70 -11.19 -2.70 -5.30
C LEU A 70 -10.11 -1.65 -5.11
N HIS A 71 -9.14 -1.92 -4.26
CA HIS A 71 -8.17 -0.94 -3.83
C HIS A 71 -6.75 -1.46 -4.03
N HIS A 72 -6.01 -1.72 -2.96
CA HIS A 72 -4.70 -2.35 -3.07
C HIS A 72 -4.84 -3.84 -3.41
N PHE A 73 -3.87 -4.37 -4.11
CA PHE A 73 -3.80 -5.81 -4.38
C PHE A 73 -2.34 -6.25 -4.51
N GLY A 74 -2.11 -7.54 -4.39
CA GLY A 74 -0.78 -8.10 -4.46
C GLY A 74 -0.76 -9.48 -5.09
N TRP A 75 0.44 -10.05 -5.18
CA TRP A 75 0.65 -11.38 -5.69
C TRP A 75 0.66 -12.42 -4.56
N ASN A 76 0.28 -13.66 -4.90
CA ASN A 76 0.44 -14.80 -3.99
C ASN A 76 1.90 -15.18 -3.73
N ALA A 77 2.83 -14.70 -4.55
CA ALA A 77 4.27 -14.90 -4.41
C ALA A 77 5.04 -13.60 -4.72
N CYS A 78 6.29 -13.51 -4.31
CA CYS A 78 7.09 -12.30 -4.48
C CYS A 78 7.27 -11.92 -5.96
N SER A 79 6.90 -10.69 -6.30
CA SER A 79 7.02 -10.12 -7.64
C SER A 79 8.15 -9.10 -7.76
N SER A 80 8.60 -8.53 -6.65
CA SER A 80 9.60 -7.44 -6.63
C SER A 80 10.69 -7.65 -5.59
N ALA A 81 10.86 -8.88 -5.12
CA ALA A 81 11.96 -9.27 -4.25
C ALA A 81 12.01 -8.53 -2.90
N LEU A 82 10.88 -8.29 -2.30
CA LEU A 82 10.76 -7.65 -0.99
C LEU A 82 11.20 -8.57 0.16
N CYS A 83 11.45 -9.85 -0.15
CA CYS A 83 11.84 -10.89 0.80
C CYS A 83 13.19 -11.48 0.40
N PRO A 84 14.31 -10.82 0.67
CA PRO A 84 15.63 -11.29 0.23
C PRO A 84 16.02 -12.66 0.78
N TYR A 85 15.36 -13.11 1.85
CA TYR A 85 15.49 -14.45 2.43
C TYR A 85 14.19 -15.23 2.33
N ALA A 86 13.44 -15.03 1.24
CA ALA A 86 12.11 -15.59 1.07
C ALA A 86 12.07 -17.11 1.33
N PRO A 87 11.22 -17.58 2.23
CA PRO A 87 11.13 -19.01 2.58
C PRO A 87 10.39 -19.81 1.53
N HIS A 88 9.77 -19.18 0.54
CA HIS A 88 8.89 -19.82 -0.45
C HIS A 88 9.31 -19.59 -1.93
N PRO A 89 10.60 -19.72 -2.29
CA PRO A 89 11.05 -19.43 -3.66
C PRO A 89 10.59 -20.45 -4.69
N HIS A 90 9.87 -21.49 -4.29
CA HIS A 90 9.25 -22.52 -5.14
C HIS A 90 7.80 -22.21 -5.52
N ILE A 91 7.21 -21.13 -4.99
CA ILE A 91 5.83 -20.74 -5.28
C ILE A 91 5.78 -19.99 -6.60
N GLU A 92 4.93 -20.44 -7.51
CA GLU A 92 4.64 -19.74 -8.75
C GLU A 92 3.89 -18.43 -8.47
N ARG A 93 4.38 -17.29 -9.01
CA ARG A 93 3.66 -16.01 -9.04
C ARG A 93 2.58 -16.10 -10.11
N ARG A 94 1.39 -16.44 -9.73
CA ARG A 94 0.29 -16.76 -10.63
C ARG A 94 -1.00 -16.05 -10.31
N TYR A 95 -1.26 -15.83 -9.03
CA TYR A 95 -2.55 -15.36 -8.58
C TYR A 95 -2.45 -13.93 -8.08
N LEU A 96 -3.36 -13.07 -8.54
CA LEU A 96 -3.62 -11.79 -7.89
C LEU A 96 -4.58 -12.03 -6.72
N VAL A 97 -4.25 -11.45 -5.58
CA VAL A 97 -5.06 -11.41 -4.36
C VAL A 97 -5.60 -10.00 -4.25
N VAL A 98 -6.90 -9.83 -4.47
CA VAL A 98 -7.54 -8.52 -4.69
C VAL A 98 -8.61 -8.28 -3.66
N PRO A 99 -8.37 -7.44 -2.64
CA PRO A 99 -9.39 -7.12 -1.65
C PRO A 99 -10.36 -6.05 -2.18
N GLY A 100 -11.60 -6.18 -1.75
CA GLY A 100 -12.58 -5.11 -1.80
C GLY A 100 -12.57 -4.38 -0.46
N LEU A 101 -12.11 -3.13 -0.45
CA LEU A 101 -11.97 -2.36 0.78
C LEU A 101 -13.30 -2.24 1.53
N ARG A 102 -14.36 -1.85 0.83
CA ARG A 102 -15.68 -1.63 1.43
C ARG A 102 -16.40 -2.92 1.78
N SER A 103 -16.33 -3.93 0.92
CA SER A 103 -17.02 -5.20 1.11
C SER A 103 -16.32 -6.14 2.09
N SER A 104 -15.01 -5.99 2.28
CA SER A 104 -14.15 -6.95 2.98
C SER A 104 -14.14 -8.35 2.32
N ARG A 105 -14.43 -8.45 1.02
CA ARG A 105 -14.20 -9.67 0.23
C ARG A 105 -12.76 -9.72 -0.26
N ILE A 106 -12.29 -10.91 -0.60
CA ILE A 106 -11.00 -11.09 -1.26
C ILE A 106 -11.22 -11.94 -2.49
N HIS A 107 -10.82 -11.43 -3.64
CA HIS A 107 -10.94 -12.11 -4.92
C HIS A 107 -9.58 -12.67 -5.32
N ILE A 108 -9.54 -13.95 -5.68
CA ILE A 108 -8.35 -14.63 -6.20
C ILE A 108 -8.50 -14.78 -7.71
N ILE A 109 -7.58 -14.18 -8.44
CA ILE A 109 -7.64 -14.10 -9.89
C ILE A 109 -6.44 -14.83 -10.48
N ASP A 110 -6.69 -15.84 -11.30
CA ASP A 110 -5.67 -16.61 -12.00
C ASP A 110 -5.33 -15.95 -13.33
N ILE A 111 -4.05 -15.64 -13.52
CA ILE A 111 -3.55 -15.03 -14.77
C ILE A 111 -2.85 -16.03 -15.70
N LYS A 112 -2.59 -17.24 -15.25
CA LYS A 112 -1.70 -18.17 -15.99
C LYS A 112 -2.28 -18.72 -17.28
N PRO A 113 -3.58 -19.09 -17.38
CA PRO A 113 -4.08 -19.66 -18.62
C PRO A 113 -3.95 -18.70 -19.81
N ASP A 114 -4.27 -17.43 -19.57
CA ASP A 114 -4.11 -16.31 -20.50
C ASP A 114 -3.99 -15.01 -19.70
N PRO A 115 -2.81 -14.39 -19.65
CA PRO A 115 -2.62 -13.15 -18.88
C PRO A 115 -3.42 -11.96 -19.40
N ARG A 116 -3.90 -11.99 -20.66
CA ARG A 116 -4.81 -10.97 -21.21
C ARG A 116 -6.29 -11.27 -20.90
N SER A 117 -6.59 -12.47 -20.43
CA SER A 117 -7.96 -12.89 -20.07
C SER A 117 -7.95 -13.60 -18.70
N PRO A 118 -7.62 -12.85 -17.64
CA PRO A 118 -7.55 -13.37 -16.28
C PRO A 118 -8.91 -13.92 -15.83
N LYS A 119 -8.90 -14.86 -14.88
CA LYS A 119 -10.12 -15.53 -14.41
C LYS A 119 -10.25 -15.46 -12.89
N LEU A 120 -11.40 -15.05 -12.41
CA LEU A 120 -11.76 -15.21 -11.02
C LEU A 120 -11.92 -16.69 -10.69
N VAL A 121 -11.17 -17.19 -9.71
CA VAL A 121 -11.15 -18.63 -9.32
C VAL A 121 -11.66 -18.87 -7.90
N LYS A 122 -11.61 -17.87 -7.03
CA LYS A 122 -12.12 -17.96 -5.65
C LYS A 122 -12.53 -16.55 -5.18
N THR A 123 -13.60 -16.50 -4.41
CA THR A 123 -13.94 -15.35 -3.56
C THR A 123 -13.96 -15.82 -2.12
N ILE A 124 -13.28 -15.12 -1.24
CA ILE A 124 -13.31 -15.34 0.21
C ILE A 124 -14.29 -14.31 0.74
N GLU A 125 -15.37 -14.78 1.33
CA GLU A 125 -16.40 -13.90 1.91
C GLU A 125 -15.93 -13.34 3.27
N PRO A 126 -16.41 -12.17 3.68
CA PRO A 126 -16.03 -11.56 4.95
C PRO A 126 -16.22 -12.48 6.16
N GLU A 127 -17.30 -13.25 6.17
CA GLU A 127 -17.63 -14.19 7.24
C GLU A 127 -16.59 -15.29 7.42
N ASP A 128 -15.87 -15.67 6.35
CA ASP A 128 -14.79 -16.66 6.44
C ASP A 128 -13.55 -16.07 7.13
N VAL A 129 -13.28 -14.79 6.90
CA VAL A 129 -12.23 -14.07 7.64
C VAL A 129 -12.66 -13.90 9.10
N PHE A 130 -13.89 -13.46 9.35
CA PHE A 130 -14.41 -13.16 10.69
C PHE A 130 -14.38 -14.35 11.64
N LYS A 131 -14.46 -15.58 11.12
CA LYS A 131 -14.31 -16.80 11.93
C LYS A 131 -12.90 -16.98 12.53
N ARG A 132 -11.89 -16.32 11.96
CA ARG A 132 -10.47 -16.54 12.29
C ARG A 132 -9.72 -15.28 12.68
N ALA A 133 -10.18 -14.11 12.23
CA ALA A 133 -9.61 -12.80 12.54
C ALA A 133 -10.73 -11.77 12.68
N PRO A 134 -10.66 -10.85 13.66
CA PRO A 134 -11.76 -9.91 13.95
C PRO A 134 -11.77 -8.69 13.02
N TYR A 135 -11.27 -8.80 11.79
CA TYR A 135 -10.94 -7.69 10.92
C TYR A 135 -11.88 -7.49 9.73
N SER A 136 -11.97 -6.23 9.30
CA SER A 136 -12.71 -5.80 8.12
C SER A 136 -11.99 -4.67 7.37
N ARG A 137 -12.45 -4.33 6.16
CA ARG A 137 -11.87 -3.31 5.29
C ARG A 137 -10.42 -3.61 4.98
N PHE A 138 -10.21 -4.67 4.19
CA PHE A 138 -8.89 -5.18 3.84
C PHE A 138 -8.19 -4.26 2.84
N HIS A 139 -6.88 -4.05 3.04
CA HIS A 139 -6.13 -3.05 2.31
C HIS A 139 -4.86 -3.63 1.66
N THR A 140 -3.72 -3.57 2.32
CA THR A 140 -2.43 -3.95 1.75
C THR A 140 -2.25 -5.47 1.70
N ILE A 141 -1.67 -5.96 0.59
CA ILE A 141 -1.40 -7.38 0.36
C ILE A 141 0.09 -7.58 0.07
N HIS A 142 0.75 -8.44 0.84
CA HIS A 142 2.10 -8.90 0.53
C HIS A 142 2.28 -10.39 0.80
N CYS A 143 2.94 -11.10 -0.13
CA CYS A 143 3.52 -12.41 0.16
C CYS A 143 4.62 -12.24 1.21
N GLY A 144 4.64 -13.05 2.23
CA GLY A 144 5.60 -12.96 3.34
C GLY A 144 6.05 -14.31 3.89
N PRO A 145 6.79 -14.31 5.01
CA PRO A 145 7.42 -15.51 5.53
C PRO A 145 6.47 -16.64 5.93
N GLU A 146 5.28 -16.30 6.41
CA GLU A 146 4.34 -17.27 6.99
C GLU A 146 3.06 -17.46 6.18
N GLY A 147 2.87 -16.67 5.14
CA GLY A 147 1.65 -16.68 4.32
C GLY A 147 1.55 -15.43 3.46
N ILE A 148 0.35 -15.16 2.96
CA ILE A 148 0.00 -13.90 2.35
C ILE A 148 -0.54 -13.00 3.46
N TYR A 149 0.16 -11.91 3.73
CA TYR A 149 -0.20 -10.94 4.76
C TYR A 149 -1.20 -9.94 4.18
N ILE A 150 -2.24 -9.64 4.94
CA ILE A 150 -3.28 -8.70 4.55
C ILE A 150 -3.53 -7.75 5.71
N SER A 151 -3.38 -6.44 5.48
CA SER A 151 -3.78 -5.44 6.46
C SER A 151 -5.30 -5.19 6.41
N ALA A 152 -5.84 -4.75 7.53
CA ALA A 152 -7.24 -4.41 7.69
C ALA A 152 -7.39 -3.15 8.53
N LEU A 153 -8.27 -2.25 8.10
CA LEU A 153 -8.39 -0.92 8.72
C LEU A 153 -9.15 -0.94 10.05
N GLY A 154 -9.92 -1.97 10.31
CA GLY A 154 -10.69 -2.06 11.55
C GLY A 154 -11.41 -3.36 11.76
N ALA A 155 -12.34 -3.35 12.72
CA ALA A 155 -13.20 -4.45 13.08
C ALA A 155 -14.52 -4.42 12.26
N GLN A 156 -15.35 -5.45 12.43
CA GLN A 156 -16.62 -5.61 11.71
C GLN A 156 -17.60 -4.45 11.92
N ASN A 157 -17.61 -3.86 13.12
CA ASN A 157 -18.48 -2.73 13.45
C ASN A 157 -18.01 -1.40 12.85
N GLY A 158 -16.91 -1.41 12.09
CA GLY A 158 -16.33 -0.21 11.49
C GLY A 158 -15.44 0.60 12.41
N ASP A 159 -15.21 0.11 13.64
CA ASP A 159 -14.28 0.72 14.60
C ASP A 159 -12.93 -0.02 14.61
N GLY A 160 -12.02 0.33 15.52
CA GLY A 160 -10.75 -0.37 15.70
C GLY A 160 -10.86 -1.58 16.67
N PRO A 161 -9.77 -2.29 16.86
CA PRO A 161 -8.48 -2.08 16.23
C PRO A 161 -8.40 -2.64 14.80
N GLY A 162 -7.63 -1.96 13.94
CA GLY A 162 -7.15 -2.55 12.70
C GLY A 162 -5.95 -3.47 12.94
N GLY A 163 -5.50 -4.20 11.93
CA GLY A 163 -4.36 -5.11 12.09
C GLY A 163 -4.06 -5.93 10.84
N ILE A 164 -3.44 -7.08 11.04
CA ILE A 164 -2.98 -7.96 9.95
C ILE A 164 -3.53 -9.38 10.18
N PHE A 165 -3.91 -10.05 9.10
CA PHE A 165 -4.20 -11.49 9.11
C PHE A 165 -3.50 -12.18 7.95
N LEU A 166 -3.50 -13.50 7.95
CA LEU A 166 -2.75 -14.33 7.02
C LEU A 166 -3.67 -15.23 6.21
N LEU A 167 -3.33 -15.39 4.92
CA LEU A 167 -3.84 -16.48 4.07
C LEU A 167 -2.72 -17.46 3.75
N ASP A 168 -3.11 -18.72 3.54
CA ASP A 168 -2.22 -19.74 2.98
C ASP A 168 -1.87 -19.41 1.52
N HIS A 169 -0.63 -19.62 1.11
CA HIS A 169 -0.12 -19.30 -0.23
C HIS A 169 -0.77 -20.10 -1.37
N PHE A 170 -1.29 -21.30 -1.06
CA PHE A 170 -1.78 -22.25 -2.07
C PHE A 170 -3.29 -22.41 -2.03
N SER A 171 -3.85 -22.63 -0.83
CA SER A 171 -5.29 -22.84 -0.67
C SER A 171 -6.05 -21.52 -0.54
N PHE A 172 -5.37 -20.44 -0.16
CA PHE A 172 -5.95 -19.15 0.20
C PHE A 172 -6.92 -19.25 1.39
N ASP A 173 -6.72 -20.24 2.24
CA ASP A 173 -7.50 -20.36 3.47
C ASP A 173 -7.01 -19.35 4.50
N VAL A 174 -7.94 -18.79 5.28
CA VAL A 174 -7.61 -17.86 6.35
C VAL A 174 -6.89 -18.61 7.47
N LEU A 175 -5.62 -18.25 7.72
CA LEU A 175 -4.82 -18.85 8.79
C LEU A 175 -5.13 -18.24 10.17
N GLY A 176 -5.48 -16.95 10.18
CA GLY A 176 -5.87 -16.23 11.41
C GLY A 176 -5.18 -14.89 11.55
N GLN A 177 -5.44 -14.24 12.68
CA GLN A 177 -4.82 -12.97 13.07
C GLN A 177 -3.31 -13.13 13.22
N TRP A 178 -2.54 -12.11 12.77
CA TRP A 178 -1.08 -12.14 12.88
C TRP A 178 -0.59 -11.68 14.27
N GLU A 179 -1.11 -10.57 14.80
CA GLU A 179 -0.61 -9.99 16.06
C GLU A 179 -0.92 -10.89 17.26
N MET A 180 0.11 -11.18 18.05
CA MET A 180 -0.02 -11.87 19.36
C MET A 180 -0.10 -10.86 20.52
N ASP A 181 0.56 -9.73 20.37
CA ASP A 181 0.55 -8.64 21.35
C ASP A 181 0.69 -7.31 20.61
N ARG A 182 -0.43 -6.60 20.50
CA ARG A 182 -0.48 -5.38 19.67
C ARG A 182 0.05 -4.14 20.39
N GLY A 183 0.34 -4.19 21.71
CA GLY A 183 0.71 -2.98 22.44
C GLY A 183 -0.35 -1.88 22.31
N PRO A 184 0.08 -0.61 22.08
CA PRO A 184 -0.83 0.53 21.97
C PRO A 184 -1.45 0.71 20.57
N GLN A 185 -1.07 -0.10 19.55
CA GLN A 185 -1.56 0.08 18.18
C GLN A 185 -3.07 -0.14 18.11
N TYR A 186 -3.78 0.83 17.52
CA TYR A 186 -5.23 0.82 17.34
C TYR A 186 -5.65 1.07 15.90
N LEU A 187 -5.03 2.07 15.25
CA LEU A 187 -5.22 2.36 13.84
C LEU A 187 -4.24 1.53 13.00
N ALA A 188 -4.61 1.22 11.78
CA ALA A 188 -3.77 0.49 10.83
C ALA A 188 -3.95 1.04 9.42
N TYR A 189 -2.97 0.78 8.58
CA TYR A 189 -3.05 1.05 7.15
C TYR A 189 -2.13 0.09 6.37
N ASP A 190 -0.85 0.43 6.22
CA ASP A 190 0.14 -0.32 5.46
C ASP A 190 1.12 -1.03 6.38
N PHE A 191 1.87 -1.96 5.82
CA PHE A 191 2.93 -2.66 6.53
C PHE A 191 4.07 -3.01 5.59
N TRP A 192 5.27 -3.09 6.16
CA TRP A 192 6.48 -3.51 5.51
C TRP A 192 7.36 -4.27 6.50
N TRP A 193 8.34 -5.03 6.02
CA TRP A 193 9.25 -5.74 6.89
C TRP A 193 10.70 -5.59 6.49
N HIS A 194 11.56 -5.85 7.45
CA HIS A 194 12.98 -6.00 7.24
C HIS A 194 13.42 -7.36 7.81
N LEU A 195 13.50 -8.38 6.96
CA LEU A 195 13.71 -9.77 7.39
C LEU A 195 15.06 -9.99 8.09
N ALA A 196 16.12 -9.29 7.66
CA ALA A 196 17.44 -9.40 8.31
C ALA A 196 17.43 -8.93 9.77
N HIS A 197 16.41 -8.19 10.21
CA HIS A 197 16.23 -7.75 11.59
C HIS A 197 14.98 -8.32 12.26
N ASP A 198 14.34 -9.32 11.66
CA ASP A 198 13.07 -9.87 12.16
C ASP A 198 12.06 -8.76 12.54
N THR A 199 11.98 -7.71 11.73
CA THR A 199 11.19 -6.51 12.04
C THR A 199 10.07 -6.31 11.06
N MET A 200 8.87 -5.99 11.56
CA MET A 200 7.78 -5.41 10.77
C MET A 200 7.59 -3.95 11.15
N ILE A 201 7.24 -3.12 10.19
CA ILE A 201 6.87 -1.72 10.35
C ILE A 201 5.43 -1.58 9.86
N THR A 202 4.57 -0.88 10.63
CA THR A 202 3.19 -0.58 10.23
C THR A 202 2.89 0.89 10.39
N SER A 203 1.94 1.39 9.60
CA SER A 203 1.45 2.77 9.63
C SER A 203 -0.01 2.86 10.08
N GLU A 204 -0.51 4.08 10.23
CA GLU A 204 -1.83 4.36 10.77
C GLU A 204 -2.63 5.32 9.88
N TRP A 205 -3.85 4.96 9.54
CA TRP A 205 -4.79 5.89 8.91
C TRP A 205 -5.92 6.30 9.86
N GLY A 206 -7.03 5.62 9.78
CA GLY A 206 -8.23 5.80 10.59
C GLY A 206 -9.04 4.52 10.62
N THR A 207 -10.03 4.43 11.51
CA THR A 207 -10.97 3.31 11.48
C THR A 207 -11.93 3.46 10.29
N PRO A 208 -12.59 2.39 9.84
CA PRO A 208 -13.58 2.47 8.75
C PRO A 208 -14.62 3.58 8.95
N ASN A 209 -15.18 3.70 10.15
CA ASN A 209 -16.17 4.73 10.47
C ASN A 209 -15.64 6.17 10.32
N MET A 210 -14.32 6.36 10.36
CA MET A 210 -13.67 7.67 10.20
C MET A 210 -13.41 8.04 8.73
N ILE A 211 -13.39 7.06 7.82
CA ILE A 211 -12.84 7.26 6.47
C ILE A 211 -13.76 6.83 5.33
N GLU A 212 -14.58 5.78 5.46
CA GLU A 212 -15.26 5.16 4.33
C GLU A 212 -16.38 6.02 3.70
N ASN A 213 -16.81 7.07 4.37
CA ASN A 213 -17.76 8.07 3.85
C ASN A 213 -17.11 9.45 3.66
N GLY A 214 -15.78 9.47 3.51
CA GLY A 214 -14.95 10.67 3.47
C GLY A 214 -14.36 11.02 4.84
N LEU A 215 -13.33 11.86 4.85
CA LEU A 215 -12.72 12.33 6.09
C LEU A 215 -13.71 13.14 6.91
N VAL A 216 -13.71 12.92 8.23
CA VAL A 216 -14.51 13.69 9.18
C VAL A 216 -13.69 14.89 9.65
N PRO A 217 -14.01 16.14 9.24
CA PRO A 217 -13.20 17.32 9.52
C PRO A 217 -12.96 17.56 11.01
N GLU A 218 -13.96 17.32 11.85
CA GLU A 218 -13.85 17.47 13.29
C GLU A 218 -12.80 16.52 13.89
N LEU A 219 -12.78 15.24 13.43
CA LEU A 219 -11.80 14.27 13.89
C LEU A 219 -10.40 14.63 13.41
N LEU A 220 -10.26 15.16 12.20
CA LEU A 220 -8.99 15.64 11.66
C LEU A 220 -8.45 16.79 12.51
N LEU A 221 -9.24 17.83 12.73
CA LEU A 221 -8.86 19.00 13.53
C LEU A 221 -8.54 18.66 15.00
N ASN A 222 -9.14 17.60 15.53
CA ASN A 222 -8.87 17.11 16.88
C ASN A 222 -7.73 16.05 16.93
N GLY A 223 -6.98 15.86 15.84
CA GLY A 223 -5.81 14.98 15.80
C GLY A 223 -6.14 13.52 16.06
N LYS A 224 -7.27 13.01 15.55
CA LYS A 224 -7.74 11.65 15.80
C LYS A 224 -7.26 10.62 14.77
N TYR A 225 -6.77 11.06 13.62
CA TYR A 225 -6.18 10.19 12.62
C TYR A 225 -4.75 9.80 12.99
N GLY A 226 -4.26 8.76 12.32
CA GLY A 226 -2.97 8.16 12.63
C GLY A 226 -1.79 9.12 12.48
N ARG A 227 -0.86 9.05 13.43
CA ARG A 227 0.38 9.84 13.46
C ARG A 227 1.61 9.03 13.88
N HIS A 228 1.47 7.71 14.00
CA HIS A 228 2.58 6.85 14.40
C HIS A 228 3.00 5.89 13.29
N VAL A 229 4.25 5.49 13.39
CA VAL A 229 4.78 4.28 12.78
C VAL A 229 5.08 3.29 13.89
N HIS A 230 4.63 2.06 13.75
CA HIS A 230 4.84 1.02 14.76
C HIS A 230 5.92 0.05 14.30
N VAL A 231 6.75 -0.34 15.24
CA VAL A 231 7.81 -1.34 15.08
C VAL A 231 7.40 -2.61 15.83
N TRP A 232 7.56 -3.76 15.16
CA TRP A 232 7.17 -5.06 15.70
C TRP A 232 8.31 -6.05 15.58
N ASP A 233 8.42 -6.96 16.56
CA ASP A 233 9.16 -8.20 16.40
C ASP A 233 8.35 -9.12 15.47
N LEU A 234 8.83 -9.30 14.25
CA LEU A 234 8.13 -10.04 13.20
C LEU A 234 7.92 -11.50 13.60
N ARG A 235 8.92 -12.15 14.20
CA ARG A 235 8.87 -13.56 14.59
C ARG A 235 8.00 -13.81 15.80
N ARG A 236 8.07 -12.92 16.81
CA ARG A 236 7.24 -13.03 18.03
C ARG A 236 5.88 -12.41 17.85
N ARG A 237 5.65 -11.66 16.76
CA ARG A 237 4.38 -10.98 16.43
C ARG A 237 3.93 -10.03 17.55
N ARG A 238 4.90 -9.29 18.10
CA ARG A 238 4.69 -8.38 19.22
C ARG A 238 5.12 -6.97 18.90
N HIS A 239 4.33 -6.03 19.35
CA HIS A 239 4.68 -4.62 19.30
C HIS A 239 5.93 -4.34 20.15
N VAL A 240 6.85 -3.55 19.61
CA VAL A 240 8.12 -3.19 20.26
C VAL A 240 8.17 -1.70 20.55
N GLN A 241 7.78 -0.85 19.60
CA GLN A 241 7.95 0.59 19.70
C GLN A 241 6.91 1.32 18.85
N ALA A 242 6.42 2.47 19.35
CA ALA A 242 5.69 3.46 18.57
C ALA A 242 6.61 4.66 18.31
N LEU A 243 6.73 5.07 17.05
CA LEU A 243 7.46 6.25 16.61
C LEU A 243 6.44 7.36 16.32
N ASP A 244 6.34 8.35 17.19
CA ASP A 244 5.40 9.48 17.07
C ASP A 244 5.98 10.55 16.14
N LEU A 245 5.22 10.94 15.11
CA LEU A 245 5.60 11.96 14.12
C LEU A 245 5.27 13.39 14.58
N GLY A 246 4.55 13.54 15.67
CA GLY A 246 4.11 14.82 16.21
C GLY A 246 2.61 15.08 16.02
N PRO A 247 2.03 15.91 16.88
CA PRO A 247 0.58 16.10 16.96
C PRO A 247 -0.04 16.78 15.73
N GLU A 248 0.75 17.51 14.95
CA GLU A 248 0.30 18.13 13.71
C GLU A 248 0.23 17.19 12.51
N GLN A 249 0.92 16.05 12.56
CA GLN A 249 0.96 15.08 11.44
C GLN A 249 -0.26 14.16 11.50
N GLN A 250 -0.97 14.03 10.37
CA GLN A 250 -2.16 13.20 10.30
C GLN A 250 -2.15 12.33 9.04
N LEU A 251 -2.69 11.12 9.16
CA LEU A 251 -2.82 10.16 8.06
C LEU A 251 -1.44 9.70 7.59
N VAL A 252 -0.83 8.82 8.38
CA VAL A 252 0.45 8.19 8.09
C VAL A 252 0.19 6.95 7.23
N LEU A 253 0.44 7.03 5.93
CA LEU A 253 -0.03 6.05 4.97
C LEU A 253 1.07 5.10 4.48
N GLU A 254 1.40 5.16 3.20
CA GLU A 254 2.23 4.19 2.50
C GLU A 254 3.65 4.08 3.05
N LEU A 255 4.10 2.84 3.20
CA LEU A 255 5.43 2.46 3.64
C LEU A 255 6.23 1.82 2.50
N ARG A 256 7.49 2.21 2.33
CA ARG A 256 8.40 1.53 1.39
C ARG A 256 9.76 1.35 2.04
N GLY A 257 10.11 0.10 2.33
CA GLY A 257 11.43 -0.27 2.81
C GLY A 257 12.44 -0.32 1.69
N ALA A 258 13.72 -0.10 2.02
CA ALA A 258 14.81 -0.34 1.07
C ALA A 258 14.80 -1.81 0.61
N HIS A 259 15.05 -2.02 -0.68
CA HIS A 259 15.10 -3.35 -1.30
C HIS A 259 16.43 -4.06 -1.02
N ASP A 260 17.50 -3.31 -0.84
CA ASP A 260 18.78 -3.87 -0.43
C ASP A 260 18.73 -4.29 1.05
N PRO A 261 18.88 -5.59 1.36
CA PRO A 261 18.76 -6.10 2.74
C PRO A 261 19.86 -5.59 3.69
N THR A 262 20.92 -5.01 3.17
CA THR A 262 21.99 -4.39 3.98
C THR A 262 21.64 -2.98 4.45
N LYS A 263 20.64 -2.36 3.81
CA LYS A 263 20.14 -1.03 4.15
C LYS A 263 19.01 -1.14 5.17
N THR A 264 19.11 -0.40 6.26
CA THR A 264 18.18 -0.48 7.39
C THR A 264 17.33 0.78 7.50
N TYR A 265 16.64 1.11 6.44
CA TYR A 265 15.73 2.26 6.36
C TYR A 265 14.57 2.02 5.41
N GLY A 266 13.61 2.91 5.47
CA GLY A 266 12.54 3.06 4.50
C GLY A 266 11.83 4.39 4.67
N PHE A 267 10.88 4.63 3.79
CA PHE A 267 10.12 5.87 3.75
C PHE A 267 8.67 5.63 4.13
N VAL A 268 8.02 6.66 4.65
CA VAL A 268 6.57 6.70 4.90
C VAL A 268 5.99 8.03 4.47
N GLY A 269 4.85 7.99 3.78
CA GLY A 269 4.08 9.17 3.37
C GLY A 269 3.15 9.66 4.47
N VAL A 270 3.10 10.97 4.67
CA VAL A 270 2.17 11.65 5.57
C VAL A 270 1.32 12.63 4.76
N VAL A 271 0.01 12.43 4.82
CA VAL A 271 -0.94 13.12 3.95
C VAL A 271 -1.02 14.61 4.24
N ILE A 272 -1.09 14.99 5.52
CA ILE A 272 -1.35 16.37 5.86
C ILE A 272 -0.77 16.77 7.24
N SER A 273 -0.26 17.99 7.31
CA SER A 273 0.08 18.68 8.53
C SER A 273 -1.03 19.66 8.88
N LEU A 274 -1.55 19.61 10.11
CA LEU A 274 -2.55 20.57 10.60
C LEU A 274 -2.00 21.99 10.77
N LYS A 275 -0.68 22.15 10.75
CA LYS A 275 -0.03 23.44 10.91
C LYS A 275 -0.19 24.34 9.68
N ASP A 276 -0.03 23.76 8.48
CA ASP A 276 0.13 24.53 7.24
C ASP A 276 -0.41 23.80 5.99
N LEU A 277 -1.12 22.69 6.18
CA LEU A 277 -1.67 21.84 5.13
C LEU A 277 -0.59 21.21 4.21
N SER A 278 0.68 21.25 4.59
CA SER A 278 1.75 20.56 3.86
C SER A 278 1.60 19.04 3.98
N SER A 279 2.17 18.32 3.02
CA SER A 279 2.42 16.88 3.12
C SER A 279 3.90 16.63 3.39
N SER A 280 4.26 15.45 3.84
CA SER A 280 5.67 15.15 4.12
C SER A 280 6.02 13.69 3.89
N ILE A 281 7.32 13.43 3.67
CA ILE A 281 7.88 12.09 3.66
C ILE A 281 8.84 11.98 4.85
N TRP A 282 8.71 10.91 5.58
CA TRP A 282 9.55 10.60 6.73
C TRP A 282 10.39 9.35 6.46
N LEU A 283 11.63 9.38 6.96
CA LEU A 283 12.56 8.27 6.92
C LEU A 283 12.53 7.55 8.27
N TRP A 284 12.05 6.31 8.29
CA TRP A 284 12.32 5.40 9.40
C TRP A 284 13.65 4.69 9.15
N HIS A 285 14.51 4.64 10.16
CA HIS A 285 15.85 4.08 10.02
C HIS A 285 16.35 3.51 11.34
N ARG A 286 17.36 2.66 11.25
CA ARG A 286 18.01 2.10 12.42
C ARG A 286 19.33 2.82 12.69
N ASP A 287 19.51 3.30 13.93
CA ASP A 287 20.72 3.96 14.40
C ASP A 287 21.10 3.38 15.76
N ASN A 288 22.35 2.89 15.89
CA ASN A 288 22.86 2.25 17.10
C ASN A 288 21.97 1.14 17.68
N GLY A 289 21.26 0.39 16.81
CA GLY A 289 20.38 -0.69 17.20
C GLY A 289 18.94 -0.28 17.51
N GLU A 290 18.63 1.01 17.54
CA GLU A 290 17.29 1.57 17.79
C GLU A 290 16.62 2.04 16.50
N TRP A 291 15.30 1.89 16.40
CA TRP A 291 14.52 2.48 15.33
C TRP A 291 14.19 3.93 15.64
N LYS A 292 14.39 4.78 14.64
CA LYS A 292 14.13 6.22 14.69
C LYS A 292 13.34 6.67 13.48
N ILE A 293 12.72 7.84 13.58
CA ILE A 293 11.97 8.45 12.50
C ILE A 293 12.34 9.93 12.34
N ARG A 294 12.43 10.39 11.10
CA ARG A 294 12.82 11.77 10.78
C ARG A 294 12.13 12.25 9.51
N LYS A 295 11.58 13.47 9.52
CA LYS A 295 11.08 14.14 8.31
C LYS A 295 12.26 14.46 7.37
N VAL A 296 12.16 14.05 6.10
CA VAL A 296 13.21 14.26 5.09
C VAL A 296 12.72 15.05 3.87
N ILE A 297 11.41 15.06 3.61
CA ILE A 297 10.80 15.90 2.56
C ILE A 297 9.59 16.60 3.15
N GLU A 298 9.43 17.87 2.82
CA GLU A 298 8.21 18.65 3.06
C GLU A 298 7.70 19.17 1.72
N ILE A 299 6.42 18.97 1.45
CA ILE A 299 5.76 19.44 0.23
C ILE A 299 4.69 20.43 0.67
N PRO A 300 4.89 21.73 0.41
CA PRO A 300 3.98 22.77 0.86
C PRO A 300 2.64 22.70 0.12
N ALA A 301 1.57 23.19 0.77
CA ALA A 301 0.31 23.46 0.12
C ALA A 301 0.50 24.59 -0.91
N GLU A 302 -0.23 24.51 -2.03
CA GLU A 302 -0.13 25.48 -3.11
C GLU A 302 -1.28 26.49 -3.05
N PRO A 303 -1.05 27.80 -3.30
CA PRO A 303 -2.11 28.79 -3.44
C PRO A 303 -3.09 28.38 -4.54
N ALA A 304 -4.39 28.52 -4.27
CA ALA A 304 -5.45 28.25 -5.23
C ALA A 304 -6.60 29.23 -5.07
N ASP A 305 -7.27 29.54 -6.17
CA ASP A 305 -8.46 30.38 -6.14
C ASP A 305 -9.59 29.60 -5.43
N PRO A 306 -10.24 30.22 -4.41
CA PRO A 306 -11.33 29.58 -3.68
C PRO A 306 -12.48 29.05 -4.55
N GLU A 307 -12.72 29.65 -5.72
CA GLU A 307 -13.75 29.21 -6.66
C GLU A 307 -13.54 27.77 -7.15
N TYR A 308 -12.27 27.33 -7.26
CA TYR A 308 -11.91 25.98 -7.70
C TYR A 308 -11.70 25.01 -6.55
N LEU A 309 -11.82 25.45 -5.31
CA LEU A 309 -11.61 24.61 -4.14
C LEU A 309 -12.92 24.00 -3.63
N PRO A 310 -12.89 22.75 -3.13
CA PRO A 310 -14.00 22.21 -2.35
C PRO A 310 -14.35 23.11 -1.16
N PRO A 311 -15.60 23.12 -0.71
CA PRO A 311 -16.05 24.02 0.38
C PRO A 311 -15.14 24.00 1.63
N LEU A 312 -14.65 22.82 2.00
CA LEU A 312 -13.75 22.65 3.15
C LEU A 312 -12.42 23.40 2.99
N LEU A 313 -11.92 23.57 1.78
CA LEU A 313 -10.62 24.20 1.50
C LEU A 313 -10.71 25.68 1.13
N GLN A 314 -11.91 26.18 0.79
CA GLN A 314 -12.09 27.58 0.33
C GLN A 314 -11.55 28.63 1.32
N GLY A 315 -11.75 28.40 2.63
CA GLY A 315 -11.27 29.30 3.68
C GLY A 315 -9.74 29.38 3.78
N PHE A 316 -9.04 28.32 3.37
CA PHE A 316 -7.57 28.28 3.40
C PHE A 316 -6.93 28.91 2.16
N LYS A 317 -7.66 29.02 1.05
CA LYS A 317 -7.15 29.55 -0.26
C LYS A 317 -5.91 28.79 -0.76
N THR A 318 -5.80 27.53 -0.39
CA THR A 318 -4.69 26.65 -0.78
C THR A 318 -5.21 25.24 -1.04
N VAL A 319 -4.52 24.53 -1.90
CA VAL A 319 -4.71 23.08 -2.12
C VAL A 319 -3.57 22.34 -1.44
N PRO A 320 -3.87 21.42 -0.50
CA PRO A 320 -2.86 20.54 0.08
C PRO A 320 -2.38 19.53 -0.96
N PRO A 321 -1.10 19.12 -0.92
CA PRO A 321 -0.59 18.07 -1.81
C PRO A 321 -1.31 16.74 -1.63
N LEU A 322 -1.64 16.37 -0.41
CA LEU A 322 -2.27 15.08 -0.03
C LEU A 322 -1.48 13.90 -0.62
N VAL A 323 -0.31 13.63 -0.03
CA VAL A 323 0.50 12.46 -0.41
C VAL A 323 -0.25 11.19 -0.04
N THR A 324 -0.66 10.43 -1.05
CA THR A 324 -1.44 9.20 -0.87
C THR A 324 -0.64 7.93 -1.13
N ASP A 325 0.39 7.99 -1.98
CA ASP A 325 1.21 6.83 -2.30
C ASP A 325 2.66 7.23 -2.53
N ILE A 326 3.57 6.31 -2.24
CA ILE A 326 5.00 6.42 -2.55
C ILE A 326 5.51 5.10 -3.12
N ASN A 327 6.44 5.17 -4.06
CA ASN A 327 7.11 4.00 -4.62
C ASN A 327 8.62 4.21 -4.68
N LEU A 328 9.37 3.20 -4.23
CA LEU A 328 10.83 3.19 -4.28
C LEU A 328 11.30 2.29 -5.41
N SER A 329 12.23 2.75 -6.23
CA SER A 329 12.83 1.92 -7.30
C SER A 329 13.61 0.74 -6.72
N LEU A 330 13.71 -0.36 -7.49
CA LEU A 330 14.38 -1.60 -7.04
C LEU A 330 15.87 -1.44 -6.71
N ASP A 331 16.51 -0.38 -7.24
CA ASP A 331 17.89 0.01 -6.92
C ASP A 331 18.00 0.96 -5.73
N ASP A 332 16.89 1.29 -5.07
CA ASP A 332 16.77 2.22 -3.95
C ASP A 332 17.26 3.65 -4.25
N ARG A 333 17.23 4.05 -5.50
CA ARG A 333 17.74 5.35 -5.93
C ARG A 333 16.65 6.41 -6.10
N TRP A 334 15.47 6.00 -6.58
CA TRP A 334 14.41 6.91 -6.93
C TRP A 334 13.18 6.69 -6.07
N LEU A 335 12.70 7.75 -5.45
CA LEU A 335 11.42 7.77 -4.75
C LEU A 335 10.40 8.55 -5.57
N TYR A 336 9.31 7.89 -5.94
CA TYR A 336 8.16 8.49 -6.60
C TYR A 336 7.10 8.80 -5.56
N VAL A 337 6.52 10.00 -5.62
CA VAL A 337 5.54 10.50 -4.65
C VAL A 337 4.31 10.99 -5.37
N SER A 338 3.16 10.39 -5.06
CA SER A 338 1.85 10.77 -5.58
C SER A 338 1.22 11.83 -4.66
N CYS A 339 1.02 13.04 -5.20
CA CYS A 339 0.35 14.15 -4.55
C CYS A 339 -1.07 14.27 -5.12
N TRP A 340 -2.03 13.51 -4.55
CA TRP A 340 -3.39 13.42 -5.07
C TRP A 340 -4.12 14.78 -5.10
N GLY A 341 -3.91 15.62 -4.09
CA GLY A 341 -4.58 16.92 -3.99
C GLY A 341 -4.18 17.90 -5.10
N THR A 342 -2.88 18.06 -5.34
CA THR A 342 -2.35 18.90 -6.42
C THR A 342 -2.35 18.18 -7.78
N GLY A 343 -2.58 16.86 -7.80
CA GLY A 343 -2.53 16.03 -9.00
C GLY A 343 -1.13 15.91 -9.58
N GLU A 344 -0.12 15.91 -8.73
CA GLU A 344 1.27 15.93 -9.11
C GLU A 344 1.96 14.59 -8.79
N LEU A 345 2.76 14.09 -9.71
CA LEU A 345 3.71 13.01 -9.48
C LEU A 345 5.11 13.60 -9.40
N ARG A 346 5.81 13.38 -8.29
CA ARG A 346 7.18 13.85 -8.04
C ARG A 346 8.17 12.70 -8.03
N GLN A 347 9.39 12.96 -8.51
CA GLN A 347 10.53 12.05 -8.44
C GLN A 347 11.64 12.68 -7.63
N TYR A 348 12.16 11.94 -6.65
CA TYR A 348 13.30 12.36 -5.83
C TYR A 348 14.47 11.38 -6.01
N ASP A 349 15.69 11.90 -6.13
CA ASP A 349 16.91 11.13 -5.91
C ASP A 349 17.11 10.93 -4.39
N VAL A 350 17.06 9.68 -3.96
CA VAL A 350 17.24 9.26 -2.57
C VAL A 350 18.50 8.42 -2.37
N SER A 351 19.50 8.57 -3.23
CA SER A 351 20.83 7.95 -3.06
C SER A 351 21.44 8.28 -1.70
N ASP A 352 21.16 9.48 -1.18
CA ASP A 352 21.29 9.81 0.24
C ASP A 352 19.87 9.91 0.83
N PRO A 353 19.39 8.90 1.57
CA PRO A 353 18.03 8.87 2.08
C PRO A 353 17.73 9.96 3.13
N PHE A 354 18.76 10.54 3.72
CA PHE A 354 18.65 11.63 4.69
C PHE A 354 18.50 13.00 4.04
N ASN A 355 18.88 13.15 2.76
CA ASN A 355 18.86 14.40 2.01
C ASN A 355 18.30 14.18 0.58
N PRO A 356 17.03 13.78 0.44
CA PRO A 356 16.39 13.60 -0.86
C PRO A 356 16.42 14.87 -1.71
N LYS A 357 16.59 14.71 -3.03
CA LYS A 357 16.62 15.83 -3.98
C LYS A 357 15.51 15.67 -5.01
N LEU A 358 14.64 16.66 -5.14
CA LEU A 358 13.64 16.69 -6.21
C LEU A 358 14.35 16.76 -7.57
N THR A 359 14.04 15.83 -8.46
CA THR A 359 14.63 15.72 -9.80
C THR A 359 13.65 15.94 -10.93
N GLY A 360 12.36 15.86 -10.65
CA GLY A 360 11.32 16.12 -11.63
C GLY A 360 9.92 16.02 -11.06
N SER A 361 8.97 16.65 -11.73
CA SER A 361 7.55 16.53 -11.43
C SER A 361 6.70 16.70 -12.68
N VAL A 362 5.48 16.16 -12.64
CA VAL A 362 4.46 16.31 -13.68
C VAL A 362 3.09 16.43 -13.05
N HIS A 363 2.25 17.32 -13.58
CA HIS A 363 0.86 17.47 -13.16
C HIS A 363 -0.06 16.63 -14.06
N LEU A 364 -1.01 15.92 -13.45
CA LEU A 364 -1.95 15.01 -14.09
C LEU A 364 -3.42 15.35 -13.80
N GLY A 365 -3.67 16.49 -13.12
CA GLY A 365 -5.02 16.93 -12.75
C GLY A 365 -5.12 17.42 -11.31
N GLY A 366 -5.61 16.58 -10.39
CA GLY A 366 -5.84 16.93 -8.99
C GLY A 366 -7.13 17.70 -8.73
N ILE A 367 -7.29 18.21 -7.51
CA ILE A 367 -8.49 18.93 -7.07
C ILE A 367 -8.75 20.16 -7.95
N VAL A 368 -7.72 20.91 -8.29
CA VAL A 368 -7.80 22.13 -9.12
C VAL A 368 -7.58 21.87 -10.61
N ARG A 369 -7.53 20.61 -11.03
CA ARG A 369 -7.42 20.18 -12.43
C ARG A 369 -6.24 20.79 -13.19
N ARG A 370 -5.11 20.92 -12.54
CA ARG A 370 -3.87 21.40 -13.15
C ARG A 370 -3.25 20.30 -14.02
N THR A 371 -2.84 20.64 -15.25
CA THR A 371 -2.21 19.71 -16.21
C THR A 371 -0.95 20.32 -16.81
#